data_f099cf54f55f5593210730422e41ff50
#
_entry.id   f099cf54f55f5593210730422e41ff50
#
_cell.length_a   1.000
_cell.length_b   1.000
_cell.length_c   1.000
_cell.angle_alpha   90.00
_cell.angle_beta   90.00
_cell.angle_gamma   90.00
#
_symmetry.space_group_name_H-M   'P 1'
#
loop_
_entity.id
_entity.type
_entity.pdbx_description
1 polymer ?
#
loop_
_entity_poly.entity_id
_entity_poly.type
_entity_poly.pdbx_seq_one_letter_code
_entity_poly.pdbx_strand_id
1 'polypeptide(L)'
;IPEKVKINDSTFVAGDNFLLKNKQGQWELYVEGNPLQIGKITGSLTQELMQKQEAIFFNKVEDLVPSKTQQYLLRKFLAWYNRKIYLHIPEEYKAEIYGLSQFSSSNFSEIGEPYLRLLYLHGAHDIGHAMQDLMLVGCSSFAVWGDKTEDGELLIGRNFDFYAGDDFAKEKIIAFVNPSEGHKFMSVTWGGMMGVVSGMNDQGLTVTINAGKSEIPLVAKTPISIVTREILQYASTIEEAVAIAKKREVFVSEAIFVG
;
A
#
# COMPACT_ATOMS: atom_id res chain seq x y z
N ILE A 1 -5.68 20.99 -7.06
CA ILE A 1 -4.65 20.18 -7.75
C ILE A 1 -4.63 20.55 -9.23
N PRO A 2 -3.49 20.34 -9.94
CA PRO A 2 -3.44 20.48 -11.39
C PRO A 2 -4.43 19.54 -12.09
N GLU A 3 -4.93 19.94 -13.22
CA GLU A 3 -5.83 19.13 -14.03
C GLU A 3 -5.07 17.94 -14.66
N LYS A 4 -5.69 16.75 -14.69
CA LYS A 4 -5.16 15.58 -15.38
C LYS A 4 -5.30 15.78 -16.90
N VAL A 5 -4.20 15.73 -17.61
CA VAL A 5 -4.13 15.79 -19.07
C VAL A 5 -3.66 14.45 -19.61
N LYS A 6 -4.44 13.85 -20.51
CA LYS A 6 -4.06 12.65 -21.24
C LYS A 6 -3.19 13.03 -22.45
N ILE A 7 -1.93 12.64 -22.44
CA ILE A 7 -1.01 12.84 -23.54
C ILE A 7 -1.21 11.75 -24.62
N ASN A 8 -1.32 10.50 -24.16
CA ASN A 8 -1.64 9.32 -24.98
C ASN A 8 -2.23 8.21 -24.10
N ASP A 9 -2.48 7.02 -24.64
CA ASP A 9 -3.07 5.89 -23.89
C ASP A 9 -2.18 5.34 -22.76
N SER A 10 -0.92 5.72 -22.74
CA SER A 10 0.07 5.24 -21.77
C SER A 10 0.72 6.38 -20.96
N THR A 11 0.26 7.64 -21.12
CA THR A 11 0.89 8.80 -20.47
C THR A 11 -0.15 9.84 -20.08
N PHE A 12 -0.16 10.15 -18.79
CA PHE A 12 -1.01 11.17 -18.17
C PHE A 12 -0.13 12.11 -17.33
N VAL A 13 -0.45 13.40 -17.33
CA VAL A 13 0.27 14.41 -16.56
C VAL A 13 -0.69 15.27 -15.75
N ALA A 14 -0.21 15.81 -14.62
CA ALA A 14 -0.92 16.78 -13.80
C ALA A 14 0.12 17.75 -13.20
N GLY A 15 0.35 18.90 -13.87
CA GLY A 15 1.49 19.79 -13.57
C GLY A 15 2.81 19.04 -13.79
N ASP A 16 3.68 19.03 -12.79
CA ASP A 16 4.97 18.31 -12.83
C ASP A 16 4.84 16.81 -12.49
N ASN A 17 3.64 16.36 -12.15
CA ASN A 17 3.36 14.96 -11.80
C ASN A 17 2.93 14.17 -13.03
N PHE A 18 3.23 12.86 -13.04
CA PHE A 18 2.89 12.02 -14.19
C PHE A 18 2.61 10.57 -13.81
N LEU A 19 1.84 9.90 -14.66
CA LEU A 19 1.70 8.45 -14.74
C LEU A 19 2.01 8.04 -16.16
N LEU A 20 2.98 7.15 -16.34
CA LEU A 20 3.32 6.62 -17.67
C LEU A 20 3.50 5.10 -17.64
N LYS A 21 3.24 4.47 -18.75
CA LYS A 21 3.58 3.06 -18.96
C LYS A 21 4.88 2.98 -19.78
N ASN A 22 5.92 2.42 -19.18
CA ASN A 22 7.23 2.31 -19.83
C ASN A 22 7.25 1.25 -20.95
N LYS A 23 8.37 1.14 -21.67
CA LYS A 23 8.52 0.21 -22.80
C LYS A 23 8.38 -1.27 -22.40
N GLN A 24 8.59 -1.61 -21.14
CA GLN A 24 8.43 -2.95 -20.57
C GLN A 24 6.98 -3.23 -20.15
N GLY A 25 6.10 -2.24 -20.28
CA GLY A 25 4.69 -2.35 -19.89
C GLY A 25 4.42 -2.12 -18.40
N GLN A 26 5.41 -1.62 -17.65
CA GLN A 26 5.29 -1.27 -16.24
C GLN A 26 4.82 0.16 -16.07
N TRP A 27 3.86 0.41 -15.18
CA TRP A 27 3.45 1.76 -14.81
C TRP A 27 4.48 2.43 -13.90
N GLU A 28 4.78 3.67 -14.17
CA GLU A 28 5.62 4.56 -13.37
C GLU A 28 4.83 5.80 -13.01
N LEU A 29 4.79 6.12 -11.73
CA LEU A 29 4.11 7.27 -11.16
C LEU A 29 5.14 8.19 -10.51
N TYR A 30 5.09 9.48 -10.80
CA TYR A 30 5.78 10.50 -10.02
C TYR A 30 4.75 11.45 -9.43
N VAL A 31 4.86 11.68 -8.12
CA VAL A 31 4.01 12.63 -7.39
C VAL A 31 4.80 13.40 -6.35
N GLU A 32 4.46 14.69 -6.19
CA GLU A 32 5.04 15.56 -5.18
C GLU A 32 4.00 16.49 -4.53
N GLY A 33 4.32 16.97 -3.34
CA GLY A 33 3.52 17.94 -2.59
C GLY A 33 3.29 17.58 -1.13
N ASN A 34 2.31 18.27 -0.52
CA ASN A 34 1.85 17.90 0.81
C ASN A 34 0.96 16.65 0.77
N PRO A 35 0.69 15.99 1.91
CA PRO A 35 -0.05 14.73 1.93
C PRO A 35 -1.39 14.75 1.19
N LEU A 36 -2.20 15.79 1.37
CA LEU A 36 -3.49 15.91 0.68
C LEU A 36 -3.32 16.10 -0.84
N GLN A 37 -2.30 16.85 -1.26
CA GLN A 37 -1.97 17.03 -2.69
C GLN A 37 -1.52 15.72 -3.31
N ILE A 38 -0.57 15.01 -2.67
CA ILE A 38 -0.10 13.69 -3.12
C ILE A 38 -1.29 12.74 -3.29
N GLY A 39 -2.17 12.64 -2.29
CA GLY A 39 -3.34 11.77 -2.36
C GLY A 39 -4.27 12.12 -3.53
N LYS A 40 -4.60 13.40 -3.70
CA LYS A 40 -5.47 13.86 -4.79
C LYS A 40 -4.84 13.67 -6.18
N ILE A 41 -3.55 13.96 -6.33
CA ILE A 41 -2.84 13.83 -7.62
C ILE A 41 -2.70 12.35 -7.97
N THR A 42 -2.27 11.51 -7.02
CA THR A 42 -2.22 10.05 -7.20
C THR A 42 -3.58 9.50 -7.60
N GLY A 43 -4.65 9.87 -6.87
CA GLY A 43 -6.01 9.43 -7.18
C GLY A 43 -6.46 9.85 -8.57
N SER A 44 -6.21 11.10 -8.96
CA SER A 44 -6.53 11.61 -10.30
C SER A 44 -5.77 10.87 -11.40
N LEU A 45 -4.45 10.73 -11.27
CA LEU A 45 -3.60 10.10 -12.28
C LEU A 45 -3.89 8.60 -12.41
N THR A 46 -4.10 7.90 -11.28
CA THR A 46 -4.26 6.43 -11.24
C THR A 46 -5.71 5.98 -11.13
N GLN A 47 -6.69 6.85 -11.35
CA GLN A 47 -8.11 6.57 -11.09
C GLN A 47 -8.58 5.25 -11.71
N GLU A 48 -8.28 5.02 -12.98
CA GLU A 48 -8.72 3.82 -13.71
C GLU A 48 -8.05 2.56 -13.17
N LEU A 49 -6.77 2.64 -12.79
CA LEU A 49 -6.02 1.55 -12.17
C LEU A 49 -6.56 1.24 -10.77
N MET A 50 -6.86 2.28 -9.99
CA MET A 50 -7.41 2.15 -8.64
C MET A 50 -8.80 1.51 -8.66
N GLN A 51 -9.71 1.98 -9.52
CA GLN A 51 -11.06 1.44 -9.63
C GLN A 51 -11.06 -0.01 -10.13
N LYS A 52 -10.17 -0.33 -11.07
CA LYS A 52 -9.95 -1.71 -11.52
C LYS A 52 -9.45 -2.61 -10.39
N GLN A 53 -8.47 -2.14 -9.62
CA GLN A 53 -7.89 -2.88 -8.51
C GLN A 53 -8.91 -3.11 -7.38
N GLU A 54 -9.72 -2.09 -7.08
CA GLU A 54 -10.83 -2.16 -6.13
C GLU A 54 -11.86 -3.22 -6.56
N ALA A 55 -12.24 -3.22 -7.84
CA ALA A 55 -13.18 -4.20 -8.39
C ALA A 55 -12.63 -5.63 -8.31
N ILE A 56 -11.37 -5.84 -8.67
CA ILE A 56 -10.71 -7.16 -8.60
C ILE A 56 -10.75 -7.69 -7.15
N PHE A 57 -10.40 -6.84 -6.18
CA PHE A 57 -10.37 -7.24 -4.78
C PHE A 57 -11.76 -7.60 -4.25
N PHE A 58 -12.77 -6.75 -4.48
CA PHE A 58 -14.12 -7.01 -3.97
C PHE A 58 -14.80 -8.17 -4.67
N ASN A 59 -14.62 -8.34 -5.99
CA ASN A 59 -15.12 -9.52 -6.69
C ASN A 59 -14.49 -10.81 -6.13
N LYS A 60 -13.20 -10.79 -5.80
CA LYS A 60 -12.56 -11.95 -5.16
C LYS A 60 -13.13 -12.26 -3.78
N VAL A 61 -13.46 -11.23 -2.99
CA VAL A 61 -14.16 -11.43 -1.70
C VAL A 61 -15.54 -12.03 -1.92
N GLU A 62 -16.28 -11.61 -2.95
CA GLU A 62 -17.59 -12.19 -3.28
C GLU A 62 -17.50 -13.66 -3.72
N ASP A 63 -16.46 -14.03 -4.49
CA ASP A 63 -16.19 -15.41 -4.88
C ASP A 63 -15.90 -16.31 -3.68
N LEU A 64 -15.12 -15.79 -2.72
CA LEU A 64 -14.79 -16.54 -1.48
C LEU A 64 -15.96 -16.65 -0.51
N VAL A 65 -16.90 -15.70 -0.55
CA VAL A 65 -18.07 -15.63 0.31
C VAL A 65 -19.33 -15.44 -0.55
N PRO A 66 -19.81 -16.48 -1.26
CA PRO A 66 -20.90 -16.33 -2.24
C PRO A 66 -22.26 -16.02 -1.61
N SER A 67 -22.47 -16.30 -0.33
CA SER A 67 -23.75 -16.04 0.36
C SER A 67 -23.90 -14.55 0.66
N LYS A 68 -24.95 -13.91 0.14
CA LYS A 68 -25.26 -12.48 0.40
C LYS A 68 -25.48 -12.18 1.89
N THR A 69 -26.04 -13.12 2.64
CA THR A 69 -26.19 -13.00 4.10
C THR A 69 -24.82 -13.01 4.80
N GLN A 70 -23.92 -13.93 4.40
CA GLN A 70 -22.57 -13.97 4.96
C GLN A 70 -21.77 -12.70 4.57
N GLN A 71 -21.89 -12.21 3.33
CA GLN A 71 -21.29 -10.95 2.91
C GLN A 71 -21.77 -9.77 3.77
N TYR A 72 -23.08 -9.71 4.05
CA TYR A 72 -23.64 -8.68 4.92
C TYR A 72 -23.04 -8.76 6.35
N LEU A 73 -22.99 -9.95 6.93
CA LEU A 73 -22.41 -10.15 8.27
C LEU A 73 -20.92 -9.82 8.28
N LEU A 74 -20.16 -10.26 7.26
CA LEU A 74 -18.75 -9.94 7.11
C LEU A 74 -18.50 -8.42 7.04
N ARG A 75 -19.30 -7.68 6.24
CA ARG A 75 -19.20 -6.22 6.16
C ARG A 75 -19.46 -5.56 7.52
N LYS A 76 -20.48 -6.01 8.27
CA LYS A 76 -20.76 -5.49 9.61
C LYS A 76 -19.63 -5.80 10.59
N PHE A 77 -19.08 -7.00 10.52
CA PHE A 77 -17.93 -7.38 11.34
C PHE A 77 -16.69 -6.53 11.00
N LEU A 78 -16.34 -6.37 9.72
CA LEU A 78 -15.19 -5.57 9.30
C LEU A 78 -15.35 -4.09 9.68
N ALA A 79 -16.54 -3.52 9.53
CA ALA A 79 -16.83 -2.16 9.96
C ALA A 79 -16.67 -2.00 11.48
N TRP A 80 -17.16 -2.96 12.27
CA TRP A 80 -16.97 -2.97 13.71
C TRP A 80 -15.52 -3.18 14.11
N TYR A 81 -14.81 -4.11 13.47
CA TYR A 81 -13.42 -4.44 13.72
C TYR A 81 -12.50 -3.24 13.44
N ASN A 82 -12.70 -2.58 12.30
CA ASN A 82 -11.89 -1.45 11.85
C ASN A 82 -12.35 -0.08 12.39
N ARG A 83 -13.40 -0.02 13.22
CA ARG A 83 -14.03 1.24 13.68
C ARG A 83 -13.08 2.23 14.36
N LYS A 84 -11.94 1.78 14.83
CA LYS A 84 -10.91 2.58 15.52
C LYS A 84 -9.59 2.67 14.78
N ILE A 85 -9.47 2.09 13.59
CA ILE A 85 -8.22 2.06 12.82
C ILE A 85 -7.67 3.49 12.58
N TYR A 86 -8.57 4.45 12.36
CA TYR A 86 -8.21 5.86 12.15
C TYR A 86 -7.46 6.51 13.32
N LEU A 87 -7.59 5.98 14.55
CA LEU A 87 -6.86 6.47 15.73
C LEU A 87 -5.38 6.06 15.70
N HIS A 88 -5.04 5.05 14.93
CA HIS A 88 -3.69 4.48 14.85
C HIS A 88 -2.94 4.92 13.59
N ILE A 89 -3.54 5.72 12.72
CA ILE A 89 -2.91 6.23 11.49
C ILE A 89 -2.58 7.71 11.67
N PRO A 90 -1.34 8.15 11.39
CA PRO A 90 -0.94 9.56 11.43
C PRO A 90 -1.84 10.44 10.57
N GLU A 91 -2.04 11.70 11.00
CA GLU A 91 -2.93 12.66 10.31
C GLU A 91 -2.52 12.89 8.85
N GLU A 92 -1.22 12.96 8.59
CA GLU A 92 -0.70 13.14 7.23
C GLU A 92 -1.13 12.01 6.29
N TYR A 93 -1.05 10.75 6.73
CA TYR A 93 -1.47 9.61 5.92
C TYR A 93 -2.99 9.50 5.80
N LYS A 94 -3.74 9.93 6.82
CA LYS A 94 -5.20 10.09 6.71
C LYS A 94 -5.58 11.13 5.66
N ALA A 95 -4.86 12.26 5.61
CA ALA A 95 -5.07 13.29 4.59
C ALA A 95 -4.75 12.78 3.18
N GLU A 96 -3.68 11.99 3.03
CA GLU A 96 -3.31 11.36 1.76
C GLU A 96 -4.38 10.35 1.31
N ILE A 97 -4.81 9.45 2.20
CA ILE A 97 -5.89 8.47 1.93
C ILE A 97 -7.20 9.20 1.59
N TYR A 98 -7.53 10.28 2.28
CA TYR A 98 -8.72 11.09 1.99
C TYR A 98 -8.63 11.72 0.59
N GLY A 99 -7.48 12.28 0.22
CA GLY A 99 -7.26 12.81 -1.12
C GLY A 99 -7.45 11.76 -2.21
N LEU A 100 -6.87 10.58 -1.99
CA LEU A 100 -6.95 9.42 -2.89
C LEU A 100 -8.40 8.91 -3.02
N SER A 101 -9.16 8.86 -1.93
CA SER A 101 -10.51 8.32 -1.88
C SER A 101 -11.52 9.08 -2.74
N GLN A 102 -11.26 10.34 -3.07
CA GLN A 102 -12.13 11.15 -3.92
C GLN A 102 -12.25 10.61 -5.36
N PHE A 103 -11.39 9.68 -5.75
CA PHE A 103 -11.33 9.04 -7.06
C PHE A 103 -11.73 7.56 -7.04
N SER A 104 -12.15 7.03 -5.89
CA SER A 104 -12.68 5.67 -5.75
C SER A 104 -13.96 5.46 -6.53
N SER A 105 -14.26 4.20 -6.85
CA SER A 105 -15.50 3.83 -7.53
C SER A 105 -16.74 4.08 -6.64
N SER A 106 -17.83 4.53 -7.25
CA SER A 106 -19.16 4.57 -6.61
C SER A 106 -19.83 3.19 -6.55
N ASN A 107 -19.31 2.18 -7.28
CA ASN A 107 -19.94 0.87 -7.42
C ASN A 107 -19.98 0.04 -6.14
N PHE A 108 -19.20 0.42 -5.12
CA PHE A 108 -19.07 -0.32 -3.84
C PHE A 108 -19.56 0.49 -2.64
N SER A 109 -20.53 1.38 -2.87
CA SER A 109 -21.11 2.23 -1.82
C SER A 109 -21.78 1.44 -0.68
N GLU A 110 -22.29 0.22 -0.97
CA GLU A 110 -22.84 -0.69 0.03
C GLU A 110 -21.80 -1.28 0.99
N ILE A 111 -20.49 -1.25 0.61
CA ILE A 111 -19.38 -1.68 1.48
C ILE A 111 -19.04 -0.58 2.47
N GLY A 112 -19.14 0.68 2.06
CA GLY A 112 -18.89 1.86 2.88
C GLY A 112 -18.51 3.07 2.05
N GLU A 113 -18.44 4.22 2.71
CA GLU A 113 -17.95 5.46 2.11
C GLU A 113 -16.53 5.30 1.55
N PRO A 114 -16.16 5.95 0.44
CA PRO A 114 -14.88 5.79 -0.23
C PRO A 114 -13.66 5.89 0.68
N TYR A 115 -13.64 6.88 1.58
CA TYR A 115 -12.54 7.06 2.53
C TYR A 115 -12.39 5.85 3.48
N LEU A 116 -13.50 5.35 4.03
CA LEU A 116 -13.47 4.21 4.93
C LEU A 116 -13.06 2.93 4.20
N ARG A 117 -13.51 2.73 2.96
CA ARG A 117 -13.09 1.58 2.14
C ARG A 117 -11.59 1.56 1.93
N LEU A 118 -11.01 2.69 1.47
CA LEU A 118 -9.56 2.77 1.27
C LEU A 118 -8.78 2.61 2.59
N LEU A 119 -9.28 3.20 3.67
CA LEU A 119 -8.68 3.05 4.99
C LEU A 119 -8.63 1.56 5.41
N TYR A 120 -9.71 0.82 5.19
CA TYR A 120 -9.79 -0.61 5.49
C TYR A 120 -8.94 -1.46 4.54
N LEU A 121 -8.84 -1.08 3.26
CA LEU A 121 -7.99 -1.76 2.29
C LEU A 121 -6.50 -1.66 2.65
N HIS A 122 -6.06 -0.58 3.32
CA HIS A 122 -4.69 -0.50 3.85
C HIS A 122 -4.41 -1.53 4.95
N GLY A 123 -5.43 -1.95 5.70
CA GLY A 123 -5.36 -3.04 6.67
C GLY A 123 -5.69 -4.43 6.11
N ALA A 124 -6.04 -4.53 4.82
CA ALA A 124 -6.47 -5.81 4.24
C ALA A 124 -5.35 -6.84 4.21
N HIS A 125 -4.09 -6.42 4.02
CA HIS A 125 -2.92 -7.27 4.11
C HIS A 125 -2.80 -7.90 5.50
N ASP A 126 -2.88 -7.09 6.54
CA ASP A 126 -2.81 -7.53 7.94
C ASP A 126 -3.97 -8.48 8.31
N ILE A 127 -5.18 -8.18 7.81
CA ILE A 127 -6.35 -9.07 8.00
C ILE A 127 -6.13 -10.39 7.28
N GLY A 128 -5.57 -10.38 6.05
CA GLY A 128 -5.23 -11.57 5.30
C GLY A 128 -4.23 -12.45 6.03
N HIS A 129 -3.24 -11.86 6.72
CA HIS A 129 -2.30 -12.57 7.58
C HIS A 129 -2.97 -13.18 8.82
N ALA A 130 -3.88 -12.47 9.44
CA ALA A 130 -4.65 -13.00 10.57
C ALA A 130 -5.50 -14.24 10.17
N MET A 131 -5.78 -14.41 8.88
CA MET A 131 -6.52 -15.53 8.29
C MET A 131 -5.58 -16.56 7.62
N GLN A 132 -4.39 -16.77 8.16
CA GLN A 132 -3.31 -17.61 7.57
C GLN A 132 -3.73 -19.02 7.15
N ASP A 133 -4.73 -19.62 7.78
CA ASP A 133 -5.24 -20.93 7.43
C ASP A 133 -5.80 -21.01 5.99
N LEU A 134 -6.01 -19.86 5.35
CA LEU A 134 -6.47 -19.79 3.95
C LEU A 134 -5.32 -19.74 2.93
N MET A 135 -4.06 -19.78 3.34
CA MET A 135 -2.85 -19.73 2.48
C MET A 135 -2.86 -18.57 1.47
N LEU A 136 -3.46 -17.43 1.84
CA LEU A 136 -3.62 -16.28 0.95
C LEU A 136 -2.39 -15.38 0.89
N VAL A 137 -1.45 -15.54 1.82
CA VAL A 137 -0.30 -14.65 1.99
C VAL A 137 0.96 -15.45 2.29
N GLY A 138 2.03 -15.11 1.60
CA GLY A 138 3.36 -15.63 1.83
C GLY A 138 4.40 -14.61 1.36
N CYS A 139 5.60 -14.66 1.87
CA CYS A 139 6.68 -13.80 1.40
C CYS A 139 8.02 -14.48 1.58
N SER A 140 8.98 -14.15 0.73
CA SER A 140 10.37 -14.54 0.91
C SER A 140 11.29 -13.37 0.59
N SER A 141 12.36 -13.24 1.35
CA SER A 141 13.37 -12.19 1.15
C SER A 141 14.75 -12.75 1.39
N PHE A 142 15.73 -12.18 0.72
CA PHE A 142 17.14 -12.41 1.00
C PHE A 142 17.93 -11.10 0.89
N ALA A 143 19.07 -11.04 1.56
CA ALA A 143 20.06 -9.99 1.39
C ALA A 143 21.44 -10.63 1.31
N VAL A 144 22.27 -10.12 0.41
CA VAL A 144 23.66 -10.51 0.23
C VAL A 144 24.53 -9.29 0.03
N TRP A 145 25.77 -9.33 0.49
CA TRP A 145 26.73 -8.24 0.40
C TRP A 145 28.17 -8.75 0.53
N GLY A 146 29.15 -7.86 0.41
CA GLY A 146 30.57 -8.15 0.55
C GLY A 146 31.06 -9.16 -0.50
N ASP A 147 31.64 -10.27 -0.09
CA ASP A 147 32.17 -11.33 -0.97
C ASP A 147 31.09 -12.14 -1.71
N LYS A 148 29.81 -11.87 -1.47
CA LYS A 148 28.66 -12.52 -2.08
C LYS A 148 28.04 -11.71 -3.22
N THR A 149 28.52 -10.49 -3.45
CA THR A 149 28.12 -9.63 -4.58
C THR A 149 29.35 -9.24 -5.38
N GLU A 150 29.19 -8.93 -6.66
CA GLU A 150 30.28 -8.62 -7.59
C GLU A 150 31.03 -7.34 -7.18
N ASP A 151 30.30 -6.34 -6.70
CA ASP A 151 30.78 -5.01 -6.32
C ASP A 151 30.90 -4.80 -4.80
N GLY A 152 30.52 -5.79 -4.00
CA GLY A 152 30.49 -5.71 -2.54
C GLY A 152 29.26 -5.00 -1.97
N GLU A 153 28.42 -4.42 -2.82
CA GLU A 153 27.24 -3.66 -2.43
C GLU A 153 26.10 -4.58 -1.94
N LEU A 154 25.17 -3.99 -1.18
CA LEU A 154 23.99 -4.68 -0.67
C LEU A 154 23.00 -4.97 -1.80
N LEU A 155 22.70 -6.24 -2.01
CA LEU A 155 21.62 -6.69 -2.90
C LEU A 155 20.50 -7.32 -2.07
N ILE A 156 19.29 -6.79 -2.22
CA ILE A 156 18.07 -7.33 -1.58
C ILE A 156 17.12 -7.83 -2.66
N GLY A 157 16.67 -9.06 -2.52
CA GLY A 157 15.63 -9.66 -3.36
C GLY A 157 14.41 -10.04 -2.51
N ARG A 158 13.20 -9.92 -3.11
CA ARG A 158 11.97 -10.15 -2.39
C ARG A 158 10.83 -10.63 -3.30
N ASN A 159 10.07 -11.63 -2.83
CA ASN A 159 8.77 -12.03 -3.34
C ASN A 159 7.66 -11.55 -2.41
N PHE A 160 6.58 -11.03 -2.99
CA PHE A 160 5.37 -10.66 -2.29
C PHE A 160 4.21 -11.52 -2.80
N ASP A 161 3.83 -12.50 -2.01
CA ASP A 161 2.77 -13.43 -2.34
C ASP A 161 1.49 -13.02 -1.59
N PHE A 162 0.64 -12.28 -2.28
CA PHE A 162 -0.67 -11.86 -1.80
C PHE A 162 -1.71 -12.25 -2.85
N TYR A 163 -2.45 -13.33 -2.58
CA TYR A 163 -3.39 -13.86 -3.55
C TYR A 163 -4.78 -13.21 -3.43
N ALA A 164 -5.03 -12.27 -4.31
CA ALA A 164 -6.35 -11.69 -4.53
C ALA A 164 -6.85 -11.92 -5.98
N GLY A 165 -6.42 -13.05 -6.59
CA GLY A 165 -6.66 -13.41 -7.98
C GLY A 165 -5.52 -13.00 -8.91
N ASP A 166 -5.39 -13.68 -10.06
CA ASP A 166 -4.30 -13.45 -11.03
C ASP A 166 -4.30 -12.04 -11.60
N ASP A 167 -5.47 -11.43 -11.74
CA ASP A 167 -5.60 -10.05 -12.23
C ASP A 167 -5.09 -9.03 -11.22
N PHE A 168 -5.05 -9.36 -9.93
CA PHE A 168 -4.48 -8.49 -8.90
C PHE A 168 -2.97 -8.28 -9.08
N ALA A 169 -2.25 -9.26 -9.63
CA ALA A 169 -0.82 -9.14 -9.90
C ALA A 169 -0.48 -8.19 -11.06
N LYS A 170 -1.45 -7.93 -11.95
CA LYS A 170 -1.29 -7.05 -13.11
C LYS A 170 -1.34 -5.56 -12.69
N GLU A 171 -0.90 -4.68 -13.60
CA GLU A 171 -0.99 -3.22 -13.46
C GLU A 171 -0.33 -2.69 -12.18
N LYS A 172 0.81 -3.26 -11.80
CA LYS A 172 1.61 -2.74 -10.69
C LYS A 172 2.28 -1.42 -11.08
N ILE A 173 2.52 -0.60 -10.08
CA ILE A 173 3.04 0.76 -10.23
C ILE A 173 4.38 0.86 -9.50
N ILE A 174 5.41 1.37 -10.15
CA ILE A 174 6.60 1.89 -9.49
C ILE A 174 6.32 3.36 -9.20
N ALA A 175 6.10 3.69 -7.93
CA ALA A 175 5.78 5.04 -7.50
C ALA A 175 7.03 5.74 -6.97
N PHE A 176 7.33 6.92 -7.50
CA PHE A 176 8.32 7.86 -6.99
C PHE A 176 7.58 8.98 -6.29
N VAL A 177 7.77 9.10 -5.00
CA VAL A 177 7.06 10.06 -4.15
C VAL A 177 8.03 11.07 -3.57
N ASN A 178 7.75 12.35 -3.76
CA ASN A 178 8.50 13.47 -3.22
C ASN A 178 7.61 14.26 -2.24
N PRO A 179 7.51 13.83 -0.98
CA PRO A 179 6.68 14.51 0.01
C PRO A 179 7.30 15.86 0.39
N SER A 180 6.46 16.82 0.78
CA SER A 180 6.90 18.12 1.28
C SER A 180 7.73 18.05 2.57
N GLU A 181 7.61 16.95 3.30
CA GLU A 181 8.38 16.66 4.52
C GLU A 181 8.93 15.24 4.48
N GLY A 182 10.17 15.06 4.94
CA GLY A 182 10.86 13.77 4.94
C GLY A 182 11.58 13.47 3.63
N HIS A 183 11.96 12.21 3.46
CA HIS A 183 12.75 11.72 2.34
C HIS A 183 11.90 11.41 1.11
N LYS A 184 12.48 11.61 -0.06
CA LYS A 184 11.96 11.05 -1.31
C LYS A 184 12.13 9.54 -1.27
N PHE A 185 11.18 8.83 -1.85
CA PHE A 185 11.27 7.38 -1.92
C PHE A 185 10.61 6.82 -3.17
N MET A 186 10.99 5.62 -3.52
CA MET A 186 10.30 4.80 -4.50
C MET A 186 9.68 3.60 -3.81
N SER A 187 8.54 3.14 -4.34
CA SER A 187 7.89 1.92 -3.87
C SER A 187 7.23 1.15 -5.00
N VAL A 188 7.15 -0.16 -4.86
CA VAL A 188 6.33 -1.00 -5.74
C VAL A 188 4.95 -1.12 -5.11
N THR A 189 3.93 -0.66 -5.83
CA THR A 189 2.57 -0.52 -5.31
C THR A 189 1.50 -0.84 -6.38
N TRP A 190 0.26 -0.51 -6.09
CA TRP A 190 -0.89 -0.64 -6.99
C TRP A 190 -1.87 0.50 -6.76
N GLY A 191 -2.85 0.65 -7.65
CA GLY A 191 -3.86 1.69 -7.52
C GLY A 191 -4.63 1.61 -6.21
N GLY A 192 -4.73 2.74 -5.52
CA GLY A 192 -5.43 2.85 -4.23
C GLY A 192 -4.58 2.59 -2.98
N MET A 193 -3.30 2.18 -3.14
CA MET A 193 -2.40 1.88 -2.03
C MET A 193 -1.34 2.96 -1.88
N MET A 194 -1.36 3.72 -0.77
CA MET A 194 -0.32 4.67 -0.41
C MET A 194 0.67 4.11 0.62
N GLY A 195 0.28 3.06 1.35
CA GLY A 195 1.17 2.31 2.22
C GLY A 195 2.27 1.59 1.41
N VAL A 196 3.35 1.25 2.06
CA VAL A 196 4.51 0.61 1.41
C VAL A 196 4.60 -0.86 1.78
N VAL A 197 4.78 -1.72 0.79
CA VAL A 197 5.09 -3.14 0.98
C VAL A 197 6.54 -3.46 0.59
N SER A 198 7.12 -2.69 -0.32
CA SER A 198 8.53 -2.71 -0.72
C SER A 198 8.93 -1.35 -1.23
N GLY A 199 10.09 -0.85 -0.84
CA GLY A 199 10.58 0.43 -1.32
C GLY A 199 11.98 0.77 -0.84
N MET A 200 12.48 1.90 -1.34
CA MET A 200 13.78 2.48 -0.99
C MET A 200 13.66 4.00 -0.97
N ASN A 201 14.32 4.66 -0.04
CA ASN A 201 14.39 6.11 -0.01
C ASN A 201 15.70 6.65 -0.59
N ASP A 202 15.80 7.97 -0.71
CA ASP A 202 16.97 8.67 -1.25
C ASP A 202 18.20 8.69 -0.29
N GLN A 203 18.05 8.13 0.92
CA GLN A 203 19.15 7.87 1.85
C GLN A 203 19.76 6.48 1.69
N GLY A 204 19.22 5.67 0.73
CA GLY A 204 19.64 4.30 0.50
C GLY A 204 18.98 3.26 1.39
N LEU A 205 18.11 3.68 2.34
CA LEU A 205 17.40 2.75 3.21
C LEU A 205 16.30 2.01 2.44
N THR A 206 16.32 0.69 2.50
CA THR A 206 15.29 -0.17 1.90
C THR A 206 14.40 -0.78 2.97
N VAL A 207 13.13 -1.01 2.64
CA VAL A 207 12.19 -1.77 3.47
C VAL A 207 11.39 -2.76 2.65
N THR A 208 11.14 -3.93 3.23
CA THR A 208 10.13 -4.87 2.75
C THR A 208 9.37 -5.46 3.91
N ILE A 209 8.07 -5.70 3.74
CA ILE A 209 7.28 -6.46 4.71
C ILE A 209 7.22 -7.92 4.28
N ASN A 210 7.33 -8.81 5.26
CA ASN A 210 7.25 -10.24 5.05
C ASN A 210 6.27 -10.84 6.04
N ALA A 211 5.57 -11.88 5.60
CA ALA A 211 4.62 -12.58 6.42
C ALA A 211 5.23 -13.05 7.74
N GLY A 212 4.62 -12.65 8.84
CA GLY A 212 4.91 -13.16 10.19
C GLY A 212 3.78 -14.03 10.69
N LYS A 213 4.06 -14.91 11.64
CA LYS A 213 3.03 -15.70 12.31
C LYS A 213 2.51 -14.95 13.52
N SER A 214 1.20 -14.69 13.57
CA SER A 214 0.60 -13.94 14.66
C SER A 214 -0.75 -14.53 15.10
N GLU A 215 -1.18 -14.19 16.30
CA GLU A 215 -2.54 -14.41 16.74
C GLU A 215 -3.46 -13.36 16.11
N ILE A 216 -4.73 -13.71 15.91
CA ILE A 216 -5.75 -12.77 15.38
C ILE A 216 -5.98 -11.69 16.46
N PRO A 217 -5.71 -10.41 16.17
CA PRO A 217 -5.92 -9.35 17.15
C PRO A 217 -7.43 -9.10 17.33
N LEU A 218 -7.81 -8.66 18.53
CA LEU A 218 -9.21 -8.36 18.86
C LEU A 218 -9.75 -7.09 18.19
N VAL A 219 -8.87 -6.18 17.78
CA VAL A 219 -9.20 -4.90 17.13
C VAL A 219 -8.09 -4.50 16.16
N ALA A 220 -8.47 -3.81 15.08
CA ALA A 220 -7.49 -3.21 14.16
C ALA A 220 -6.70 -2.10 14.84
N LYS A 221 -5.41 -2.05 14.52
CA LYS A 221 -4.45 -1.01 14.93
C LYS A 221 -3.74 -0.41 13.71
N THR A 222 -2.47 -0.02 13.85
CA THR A 222 -1.70 0.54 12.72
C THR A 222 -1.45 -0.55 11.66
N PRO A 223 -1.89 -0.38 10.41
CA PRO A 223 -1.50 -1.28 9.32
C PRO A 223 0.01 -1.29 9.14
N ILE A 224 0.59 -2.47 8.92
CA ILE A 224 2.05 -2.60 8.76
C ILE A 224 2.57 -1.78 7.58
N SER A 225 1.79 -1.67 6.50
CA SER A 225 2.13 -0.87 5.32
C SER A 225 2.25 0.64 5.61
N ILE A 226 1.57 1.14 6.63
CA ILE A 226 1.70 2.52 7.12
C ILE A 226 2.99 2.68 7.92
N VAL A 227 3.36 1.68 8.72
CA VAL A 227 4.63 1.71 9.47
C VAL A 227 5.83 1.74 8.51
N THR A 228 5.82 0.89 7.48
CA THR A 228 6.89 0.86 6.47
C THR A 228 6.91 2.13 5.61
N ARG A 229 5.75 2.75 5.36
CA ARG A 229 5.68 4.07 4.73
C ARG A 229 6.36 5.14 5.60
N GLU A 230 6.09 5.16 6.88
CA GLU A 230 6.71 6.10 7.82
C GLU A 230 8.23 5.90 7.91
N ILE A 231 8.69 4.65 7.90
CA ILE A 231 10.12 4.33 7.86
C ILE A 231 10.77 4.92 6.60
N LEU A 232 10.24 4.67 5.41
CA LEU A 232 10.82 5.21 4.18
C LEU A 232 10.82 6.73 4.14
N GLN A 233 9.80 7.36 4.70
CA GLN A 233 9.67 8.81 4.66
C GLN A 233 10.56 9.52 5.67
N TYR A 234 10.90 8.88 6.81
CA TYR A 234 11.53 9.60 7.93
C TYR A 234 12.80 8.96 8.48
N ALA A 235 13.16 7.74 8.08
CA ALA A 235 14.37 7.10 8.55
C ALA A 235 15.50 7.19 7.52
N SER A 236 16.70 7.52 8.00
CA SER A 236 17.95 7.49 7.24
C SER A 236 18.84 6.29 7.63
N THR A 237 18.55 5.67 8.77
CA THR A 237 19.34 4.56 9.33
C THR A 237 18.44 3.43 9.83
N ILE A 238 19.02 2.25 10.01
CA ILE A 238 18.32 1.08 10.58
C ILE A 238 17.82 1.37 11.99
N GLU A 239 18.61 2.09 12.82
CA GLU A 239 18.25 2.48 14.17
C GLU A 239 17.01 3.38 14.19
N GLU A 240 16.93 4.34 13.30
CA GLU A 240 15.77 5.21 13.15
C GLU A 240 14.55 4.43 12.67
N ALA A 241 14.71 3.51 11.72
CA ALA A 241 13.65 2.61 11.26
C ALA A 241 13.09 1.76 12.42
N VAL A 242 13.96 1.18 13.25
CA VAL A 242 13.56 0.42 14.44
C VAL A 242 12.84 1.31 15.46
N ALA A 243 13.30 2.55 15.66
CA ALA A 243 12.67 3.51 16.57
C ALA A 243 11.25 3.87 16.10
N ILE A 244 11.05 4.09 14.79
CA ILE A 244 9.73 4.34 14.20
C ILE A 244 8.83 3.13 14.39
N ALA A 245 9.29 1.92 14.05
CA ALA A 245 8.49 0.71 14.17
C ALA A 245 8.03 0.48 15.63
N LYS A 246 8.90 0.72 16.62
CA LYS A 246 8.57 0.57 18.04
C LYS A 246 7.54 1.57 18.58
N LYS A 247 7.35 2.70 17.92
CA LYS A 247 6.30 3.69 18.31
C LYS A 247 4.89 3.23 17.95
N ARG A 248 4.74 2.27 17.02
CA ARG A 248 3.44 1.91 16.49
C ARG A 248 2.93 0.61 17.09
N GLU A 249 1.68 0.63 17.48
CA GLU A 249 0.94 -0.58 17.81
C GLU A 249 0.40 -1.19 16.52
N VAL A 250 1.04 -2.24 16.03
CA VAL A 250 0.57 -2.99 14.85
C VAL A 250 -0.47 -4.01 15.26
N PHE A 251 -1.32 -4.43 14.31
CA PHE A 251 -2.35 -5.38 14.65
C PHE A 251 -2.03 -6.84 14.27
N VAL A 252 -0.97 -7.08 13.52
CA VAL A 252 -0.42 -8.42 13.29
C VAL A 252 1.10 -8.41 13.44
N SER A 253 1.69 -9.55 13.78
CA SER A 253 3.14 -9.69 13.78
C SER A 253 3.62 -9.91 12.35
N GLU A 254 4.38 -8.95 11.85
CA GLU A 254 5.02 -8.97 10.55
C GLU A 254 6.53 -8.80 10.73
N ALA A 255 7.30 -9.36 9.82
CA ALA A 255 8.71 -9.07 9.75
C ALA A 255 8.94 -7.88 8.79
N ILE A 256 9.49 -6.78 9.30
CA ILE A 256 10.01 -5.69 8.47
C ILE A 256 11.49 -5.96 8.24
N PHE A 257 11.86 -6.17 7.00
CA PHE A 257 13.23 -6.35 6.59
C PHE A 257 13.78 -4.99 6.11
N VAL A 258 14.84 -4.53 6.75
CA VAL A 258 15.46 -3.21 6.52
C VAL A 258 16.92 -3.41 6.16
N GLY A 259 17.39 -2.67 5.17
CA GLY A 259 18.78 -2.70 4.72
C GLY A 259 19.23 -1.40 4.09
#